data_5cf3040c917423ffa3a95a82cc7df2cc
#
_entry.id   5cf3040c917423ffa3a95a82cc7df2cc
#
_cell.length_a   1.000
_cell.length_b   1.000
_cell.length_c   1.000
_cell.angle_alpha   90.00
_cell.angle_beta   90.00
_cell.angle_gamma   90.00
#
_symmetry.space_group_name_H-M   'P 1'
#
loop_
_entity.id
_entity.type
_entity.pdbx_description
1 polymer ?
#
loop_
_entity_poly.entity_id
_entity_poly.type
_entity_poly.pdbx_seq_one_letter_code
_entity_poly.pdbx_strand_id
1 'polypeptide(L)'
;MGLLVVASVIFLAMWYALGFNLIDDPLDLIVSIVWWVVIIAICLLIQWSENKRRRSIRTTLLAPGVMYNPEVGVVEVAPGQTHAQTLERILSNLTYGFDTEENANEQHIRFKQIVRSKKFANDGETWTGEVVDVANPNQVRYFQNKAELARLIDVA
;
A
#
# COMPACT_ATOMS: atom_id res chain seq x y z
N MET A 1 -5.47 14.24 3.56
CA MET A 1 -5.35 14.35 5.02
C MET A 1 -5.10 15.79 5.48
N GLY A 2 -4.11 16.53 5.00
CA GLY A 2 -3.84 17.91 5.44
C GLY A 2 -5.02 18.86 5.30
N LEU A 3 -5.78 18.76 4.22
CA LEU A 3 -6.94 19.63 3.97
C LEU A 3 -8.08 19.43 4.99
N LEU A 4 -8.31 18.18 5.41
CA LEU A 4 -9.29 17.85 6.45
C LEU A 4 -8.89 18.41 7.82
N VAL A 5 -7.60 18.35 8.17
CA VAL A 5 -7.09 18.92 9.41
C VAL A 5 -7.24 20.44 9.40
N VAL A 6 -6.87 21.11 8.31
CA VAL A 6 -7.04 22.56 8.17
C VAL A 6 -8.52 22.97 8.25
N ALA A 7 -9.39 22.25 7.55
CA ALA A 7 -10.84 22.52 7.60
C ALA A 7 -11.40 22.34 9.03
N SER A 8 -10.95 21.32 9.75
CA SER A 8 -11.37 21.08 11.15
C SER A 8 -10.90 22.19 12.09
N VAL A 9 -9.67 22.68 11.91
CA VAL A 9 -9.13 23.79 12.71
C VAL A 9 -9.90 25.09 12.45
N ILE A 10 -10.18 25.39 11.16
CA ILE A 10 -10.98 26.56 10.78
C ILE A 10 -12.38 26.46 11.37
N PHE A 11 -13.02 25.31 11.29
CA PHE A 11 -14.36 25.07 11.85
C PHE A 11 -14.37 25.28 13.37
N LEU A 12 -13.38 24.75 14.09
CA LEU A 12 -13.23 24.94 15.53
C LEU A 12 -13.05 26.41 15.91
N ALA A 13 -12.20 27.13 15.16
CA ALA A 13 -11.98 28.54 15.37
C ALA A 13 -13.25 29.36 15.13
N MET A 14 -14.01 29.06 14.08
CA MET A 14 -15.31 29.69 13.81
C MET A 14 -16.32 29.35 14.90
N TRP A 15 -16.41 28.09 15.32
CA TRP A 15 -17.31 27.63 16.38
C TRP A 15 -17.06 28.40 17.71
N TYR A 16 -15.79 28.54 18.06
CA TYR A 16 -15.36 29.32 19.22
C TYR A 16 -15.69 30.81 19.06
N ALA A 17 -15.38 31.43 17.93
CA ALA A 17 -15.57 32.84 17.67
C ALA A 17 -17.05 33.26 17.61
N LEU A 18 -17.94 32.35 17.16
CA LEU A 18 -19.37 32.57 17.11
C LEU A 18 -20.08 32.34 18.46
N GLY A 19 -19.33 31.97 19.51
CA GLY A 19 -19.88 31.78 20.85
C GLY A 19 -20.65 30.47 21.05
N PHE A 20 -20.59 29.54 20.10
CA PHE A 20 -21.24 28.22 20.27
C PHE A 20 -20.53 27.32 21.29
N ASN A 21 -19.46 27.81 21.90
CA ASN A 21 -18.77 27.16 23.02
C ASN A 21 -19.44 27.41 24.40
N LEU A 22 -20.48 28.29 24.46
CA LEU A 22 -21.30 28.44 25.64
C LEU A 22 -22.27 27.25 25.73
N ILE A 23 -21.86 26.25 26.50
CA ILE A 23 -22.61 25.02 26.69
C ILE A 23 -23.52 25.25 27.91
N ASP A 24 -24.79 25.47 27.67
CA ASP A 24 -25.79 25.64 28.72
C ASP A 24 -26.31 24.30 29.27
N ASP A 25 -26.13 23.20 28.45
CA ASP A 25 -26.57 21.85 28.81
C ASP A 25 -25.41 20.85 28.77
N PRO A 26 -25.17 20.04 29.82
CA PRO A 26 -24.14 19.02 29.84
C PRO A 26 -24.32 17.94 28.73
N LEU A 27 -25.51 17.75 28.19
CA LEU A 27 -25.78 16.85 27.08
C LEU A 27 -25.09 17.30 25.80
N ASP A 28 -25.04 18.60 25.51
CA ASP A 28 -24.38 19.14 24.32
C ASP A 28 -22.87 18.86 24.32
N LEU A 29 -22.24 18.92 25.49
CA LEU A 29 -20.84 18.57 25.68
C LEU A 29 -20.61 17.09 25.35
N ILE A 30 -21.46 16.21 25.88
CA ILE A 30 -21.34 14.76 25.64
C ILE A 30 -21.52 14.45 24.17
N VAL A 31 -22.52 14.99 23.50
CA VAL A 31 -22.78 14.81 22.07
C VAL A 31 -21.58 15.29 21.23
N SER A 32 -21.02 16.45 21.57
CA SER A 32 -19.85 17.00 20.89
C SER A 32 -18.62 16.09 21.02
N ILE A 33 -18.36 15.56 22.22
CA ILE A 33 -17.26 14.64 22.47
C ILE A 33 -17.45 13.34 21.66
N VAL A 34 -18.65 12.75 21.73
CA VAL A 34 -18.97 11.52 20.97
C VAL A 34 -18.77 11.74 19.48
N TRP A 35 -19.21 12.87 18.94
CA TRP A 35 -19.03 13.21 17.53
C TRP A 35 -17.56 13.28 17.12
N TRP A 36 -16.73 13.93 17.93
CA TRP A 36 -15.29 13.98 17.69
C TRP A 36 -14.63 12.62 17.73
N VAL A 37 -15.01 11.77 18.68
CA VAL A 37 -14.51 10.39 18.76
C VAL A 37 -14.87 9.60 17.48
N VAL A 38 -16.09 9.76 16.98
CA VAL A 38 -16.52 9.11 15.73
C VAL A 38 -15.71 9.61 14.53
N ILE A 39 -15.48 10.92 14.40
CA ILE A 39 -14.65 11.47 13.31
C ILE A 39 -13.22 10.91 13.36
N ILE A 40 -12.61 10.92 14.55
CA ILE A 40 -11.25 10.37 14.72
C ILE A 40 -11.21 8.88 14.35
N ALA A 41 -12.18 8.10 14.80
CA ALA A 41 -12.27 6.67 14.47
C ALA A 41 -12.39 6.44 12.97
N ILE A 42 -13.23 7.20 12.26
CA ILE A 42 -13.36 7.12 10.79
C ILE A 42 -12.04 7.47 10.10
N CYS A 43 -11.38 8.55 10.53
CA CYS A 43 -10.07 8.94 9.96
C CYS A 43 -9.01 7.83 10.13
N LEU A 44 -8.96 7.20 11.31
CA LEU A 44 -8.04 6.09 11.58
C LEU A 44 -8.37 4.85 10.74
N LEU A 45 -9.65 4.52 10.57
CA LEU A 45 -10.10 3.42 9.72
C LEU A 45 -9.72 3.63 8.25
N ILE A 46 -9.93 4.84 7.72
CA ILE A 46 -9.51 5.20 6.35
C ILE A 46 -8.00 5.07 6.21
N GLN A 47 -7.22 5.59 7.16
CA GLN A 47 -5.77 5.51 7.12
C GLN A 47 -5.27 4.06 7.21
N TRP A 48 -5.89 3.24 8.05
CA TRP A 48 -5.55 1.82 8.18
C TRP A 48 -5.89 1.05 6.90
N SER A 49 -7.06 1.28 6.31
CA SER A 49 -7.50 0.68 5.06
C SER A 49 -6.55 1.03 3.91
N GLU A 50 -6.20 2.31 3.78
CA GLU A 50 -5.26 2.78 2.76
C GLU A 50 -3.86 2.17 2.93
N ASN A 51 -3.35 2.06 4.15
CA ASN A 51 -2.07 1.41 4.42
C ASN A 51 -2.10 -0.08 4.07
N LYS A 52 -3.21 -0.77 4.33
CA LYS A 52 -3.40 -2.17 3.96
C LYS A 52 -3.40 -2.34 2.44
N ARG A 53 -4.14 -1.48 1.72
CA ARG A 53 -4.19 -1.45 0.26
C ARG A 53 -2.81 -1.24 -0.36
N ARG A 54 -2.06 -0.23 0.10
CA ARG A 54 -0.70 0.06 -0.38
C ARG A 54 0.26 -1.11 -0.20
N ARG A 55 0.14 -1.86 0.90
CA ARG A 55 0.94 -3.09 1.10
C ARG A 55 0.57 -4.17 0.10
N SER A 56 -0.70 -4.34 -0.21
CA SER A 56 -1.18 -5.32 -1.20
C SER A 56 -0.64 -5.01 -2.59
N ILE A 57 -0.75 -3.78 -3.06
CA ILE A 57 -0.28 -3.32 -4.38
C ILE A 57 1.23 -3.54 -4.57
N ARG A 58 2.02 -3.40 -3.51
CA ARG A 58 3.48 -3.60 -3.53
C ARG A 58 3.92 -5.05 -3.35
N THR A 59 2.96 -5.98 -3.28
CA THR A 59 3.23 -7.41 -3.16
C THR A 59 3.15 -8.03 -4.54
N THR A 60 4.22 -8.68 -4.97
CA THR A 60 4.29 -9.37 -6.26
C THR A 60 4.59 -10.85 -6.03
N LEU A 61 3.83 -11.71 -6.66
CA LEU A 61 4.01 -13.16 -6.64
C LEU A 61 4.86 -13.56 -7.86
N LEU A 62 5.87 -14.37 -7.64
CA LEU A 62 6.79 -14.83 -8.68
C LEU A 62 6.59 -16.31 -8.99
N ALA A 63 6.56 -16.62 -10.29
CA ALA A 63 6.64 -17.97 -10.83
C ALA A 63 7.68 -17.99 -11.96
N PRO A 64 8.20 -19.16 -12.39
CA PRO A 64 9.11 -19.23 -13.50
C PRO A 64 8.52 -18.60 -14.76
N GLY A 65 9.15 -17.53 -15.26
CA GLY A 65 8.72 -16.81 -16.45
C GLY A 65 7.49 -15.93 -16.32
N VAL A 66 6.83 -15.91 -15.14
CA VAL A 66 5.56 -15.17 -14.94
C VAL A 66 5.55 -14.50 -13.57
N MET A 67 4.99 -13.29 -13.53
CA MET A 67 4.81 -12.50 -12.31
C MET A 67 3.34 -12.09 -12.19
N TYR A 68 2.83 -12.05 -10.98
CA TYR A 68 1.51 -11.52 -10.69
C TYR A 68 1.60 -10.37 -9.70
N ASN A 69 1.02 -9.25 -10.08
CA ASN A 69 0.84 -8.11 -9.20
C ASN A 69 -0.66 -7.77 -9.15
N PRO A 70 -1.26 -7.51 -7.96
CA PRO A 70 -2.70 -7.23 -7.84
C PRO A 70 -3.20 -6.03 -8.65
N GLU A 71 -2.32 -5.08 -9.00
CA GLU A 71 -2.69 -3.88 -9.78
C GLU A 71 -2.56 -4.09 -11.29
N VAL A 72 -1.57 -4.86 -11.71
CA VAL A 72 -1.22 -5.03 -13.14
C VAL A 72 -1.72 -6.37 -13.69
N GLY A 73 -2.06 -7.31 -12.79
CA GLY A 73 -2.43 -8.66 -13.18
C GLY A 73 -1.23 -9.56 -13.48
N VAL A 74 -1.39 -10.49 -14.40
CA VAL A 74 -0.36 -11.43 -14.81
C VAL A 74 0.55 -10.79 -15.87
N VAL A 75 1.85 -10.77 -15.59
CA VAL A 75 2.89 -10.24 -16.50
C VAL A 75 3.88 -11.34 -16.83
N GLU A 76 4.08 -11.62 -18.10
CA GLU A 76 5.13 -12.51 -18.57
C GLU A 76 6.49 -11.79 -18.58
N VAL A 77 7.52 -12.49 -18.13
CA VAL A 77 8.91 -12.00 -18.20
C VAL A 77 9.39 -12.17 -19.64
N ALA A 78 9.69 -11.04 -20.30
CA ALA A 78 10.13 -11.07 -21.69
C ALA A 78 11.46 -11.82 -21.83
N PRO A 79 11.69 -12.55 -22.96
CA PRO A 79 12.95 -13.21 -23.22
C PRO A 79 14.13 -12.24 -23.13
N GLY A 80 15.13 -12.59 -22.32
CA GLY A 80 16.32 -11.76 -22.09
C GLY A 80 16.17 -10.68 -20.98
N GLN A 81 15.01 -10.56 -20.35
CA GLN A 81 14.82 -9.72 -19.16
C GLN A 81 14.91 -10.55 -17.88
N THR A 82 15.47 -9.96 -16.83
CA THR A 82 15.47 -10.56 -15.50
C THR A 82 14.16 -10.25 -14.77
N HIS A 83 13.77 -11.08 -13.80
CA HIS A 83 12.62 -10.84 -12.94
C HIS A 83 12.72 -9.48 -12.21
N ALA A 84 13.94 -9.10 -11.79
CA ALA A 84 14.18 -7.82 -11.12
C ALA A 84 13.90 -6.62 -12.04
N GLN A 85 14.28 -6.68 -13.32
CA GLN A 85 14.01 -5.62 -14.29
C GLN A 85 12.52 -5.50 -14.61
N THR A 86 11.83 -6.63 -14.76
CA THR A 86 10.38 -6.66 -14.99
C THR A 86 9.63 -6.11 -13.79
N LEU A 87 10.04 -6.48 -12.57
CA LEU A 87 9.44 -5.98 -11.32
C LEU A 87 9.67 -4.47 -11.15
N GLU A 88 10.86 -3.97 -11.45
CA GLU A 88 11.15 -2.53 -11.45
C GLU A 88 10.24 -1.77 -12.41
N ARG A 89 10.05 -2.29 -13.63
CA ARG A 89 9.13 -1.69 -14.61
C ARG A 89 7.69 -1.66 -14.10
N ILE A 90 7.21 -2.74 -13.47
CA ILE A 90 5.88 -2.80 -12.87
C ILE A 90 5.75 -1.71 -11.79
N LEU A 91 6.68 -1.66 -10.83
CA LEU A 91 6.64 -0.72 -9.72
C LEU A 91 6.77 0.76 -10.14
N SER A 92 7.55 1.04 -11.20
CA SER A 92 7.72 2.40 -11.76
C SER A 92 6.43 2.93 -12.42
N ASN A 93 5.65 2.01 -12.99
CA ASN A 93 4.42 2.35 -13.73
C ASN A 93 3.15 2.17 -12.89
N LEU A 94 3.25 1.80 -11.62
CA LEU A 94 2.09 1.68 -10.75
C LEU A 94 1.41 3.03 -10.56
N THR A 95 0.23 3.17 -11.15
CA THR A 95 -0.68 4.26 -10.87
C THR A 95 -1.60 3.83 -9.73
N TYR A 96 -1.58 4.56 -8.62
CA TYR A 96 -2.46 4.28 -7.48
C TYR A 96 -3.90 4.73 -7.76
N GLY A 97 -4.49 4.21 -8.86
CA GLY A 97 -5.88 4.43 -9.22
C GLY A 97 -6.86 3.59 -8.38
N PHE A 98 -8.16 3.88 -8.51
CA PHE A 98 -9.23 3.08 -7.92
C PHE A 98 -9.79 2.04 -8.90
N ASP A 99 -9.34 2.07 -10.15
CA ASP A 99 -9.84 1.22 -11.22
C ASP A 99 -9.07 -0.12 -11.14
N THR A 100 -9.72 -1.12 -10.58
CA THR A 100 -9.30 -2.51 -10.64
C THR A 100 -9.88 -3.11 -11.92
N GLU A 101 -9.07 -3.29 -12.95
CA GLU A 101 -9.48 -4.16 -14.07
C GLU A 101 -9.52 -5.60 -13.58
N GLU A 102 -10.71 -6.16 -13.49
CA GLU A 102 -10.94 -7.59 -13.26
C GLU A 102 -10.58 -8.41 -14.52
N ASN A 103 -9.31 -8.45 -14.86
CA ASN A 103 -8.80 -9.42 -15.82
C ASN A 103 -8.35 -10.68 -15.10
N ALA A 104 -9.31 -11.40 -14.53
CA ALA A 104 -9.09 -12.74 -14.01
C ALA A 104 -8.95 -13.73 -15.18
N ASN A 105 -7.80 -13.83 -15.78
CA ASN A 105 -7.42 -15.02 -16.52
C ASN A 105 -7.27 -16.16 -15.50
N GLU A 106 -8.16 -17.15 -15.58
CA GLU A 106 -8.17 -18.35 -14.73
C GLU A 106 -6.98 -19.30 -15.02
N GLN A 107 -5.77 -18.78 -15.11
CA GLN A 107 -4.58 -19.59 -15.20
C GLN A 107 -4.13 -20.03 -13.81
N HIS A 108 -4.18 -21.33 -13.54
CA HIS A 108 -3.64 -21.92 -12.31
C HIS A 108 -2.11 -21.86 -12.30
N ILE A 109 -1.56 -20.68 -12.00
CA ILE A 109 -0.11 -20.44 -11.92
C ILE A 109 0.34 -20.76 -10.49
N ARG A 110 1.32 -21.66 -10.35
CA ARG A 110 1.95 -21.97 -9.05
C ARG A 110 3.09 -20.99 -8.81
N PHE A 111 2.85 -20.04 -7.93
CA PHE A 111 3.88 -19.10 -7.48
C PHE A 111 4.86 -19.77 -6.51
N LYS A 112 6.15 -19.48 -6.67
CA LYS A 112 7.21 -20.00 -5.80
C LYS A 112 7.66 -18.99 -4.76
N GLN A 113 7.67 -17.72 -5.11
CA GLN A 113 8.18 -16.64 -4.27
C GLN A 113 7.21 -15.47 -4.23
N ILE A 114 7.25 -14.76 -3.11
CA ILE A 114 6.49 -13.53 -2.85
C ILE A 114 7.49 -12.42 -2.59
N VAL A 115 7.47 -11.38 -3.41
CA VAL A 115 8.28 -10.16 -3.19
C VAL A 115 7.38 -9.07 -2.65
N ARG A 116 7.77 -8.49 -1.52
CA ARG A 116 7.07 -7.36 -0.89
C ARG A 116 8.01 -6.17 -0.83
N SER A 117 7.81 -5.19 -1.72
CA SER A 117 8.57 -3.96 -1.73
C SER A 117 8.07 -3.01 -0.65
N LYS A 118 8.93 -2.66 0.33
CA LYS A 118 8.60 -1.74 1.44
C LYS A 118 8.84 -0.28 1.04
N LYS A 119 9.99 -0.01 0.40
CA LYS A 119 10.35 1.29 -0.16
C LYS A 119 10.80 1.10 -1.60
N PHE A 120 10.35 1.95 -2.47
CA PHE A 120 10.79 2.00 -3.86
C PHE A 120 10.83 3.47 -4.29
N ALA A 121 11.98 3.93 -4.75
CA ALA A 121 12.15 5.23 -5.36
C ALA A 121 12.41 5.06 -6.85
N ASN A 122 11.79 5.90 -7.67
CA ASN A 122 11.88 5.82 -9.14
C ASN A 122 13.29 6.12 -9.69
N ASP A 123 14.20 6.64 -8.83
CA ASP A 123 15.63 6.82 -9.15
C ASP A 123 16.42 5.51 -9.17
N GLY A 124 15.80 4.40 -8.73
CA GLY A 124 16.40 3.08 -8.67
C GLY A 124 17.42 2.87 -7.55
N GLU A 125 17.78 3.92 -6.80
CA GLU A 125 18.80 3.82 -5.73
C GLU A 125 18.22 3.24 -4.45
N THR A 126 16.97 3.56 -4.13
CA THR A 126 16.33 3.11 -2.90
C THR A 126 15.26 2.07 -3.18
N TRP A 127 15.62 0.80 -3.08
CA TRP A 127 14.67 -0.30 -3.18
C TRP A 127 14.89 -1.30 -2.06
N THR A 128 14.00 -1.28 -1.07
CA THR A 128 14.08 -2.18 0.08
C THR A 128 12.81 -3.01 0.22
N GLY A 129 12.95 -4.23 0.68
CA GLY A 129 11.81 -5.11 0.86
C GLY A 129 12.17 -6.47 1.43
N GLU A 130 11.27 -7.42 1.21
CA GLU A 130 11.42 -8.80 1.65
C GLU A 130 11.00 -9.77 0.55
N VAL A 131 11.69 -10.90 0.49
CA VAL A 131 11.38 -12.05 -0.36
C VAL A 131 11.04 -13.22 0.55
N VAL A 132 9.89 -13.82 0.32
CA VAL A 132 9.39 -14.99 1.05
C VAL A 132 9.21 -16.14 0.07
N ASP A 133 9.76 -17.29 0.41
CA ASP A 133 9.52 -18.52 -0.34
C ASP A 133 8.17 -19.12 0.08
N VAL A 134 7.31 -19.46 -0.89
CA VAL A 134 5.99 -20.05 -0.61
C VAL A 134 6.12 -21.41 0.07
N ALA A 135 7.17 -22.18 -0.24
CA ALA A 135 7.44 -23.47 0.41
C ALA A 135 7.88 -23.32 1.87
N ASN A 136 8.56 -22.21 2.21
CA ASN A 136 9.07 -21.93 3.55
C ASN A 136 8.70 -20.52 4.03
N PRO A 137 7.44 -20.25 4.37
CA PRO A 137 6.95 -18.90 4.67
C PRO A 137 7.60 -18.26 5.92
N ASN A 138 8.24 -19.07 6.76
CA ASN A 138 8.95 -18.57 7.95
C ASN A 138 10.36 -18.06 7.64
N GLN A 139 10.91 -18.37 6.46
CA GLN A 139 12.20 -17.86 6.00
C GLN A 139 12.00 -16.58 5.19
N VAL A 140 12.08 -15.44 5.87
CA VAL A 140 12.01 -14.14 5.22
C VAL A 140 13.43 -13.65 4.93
N ARG A 141 13.73 -13.37 3.66
CA ARG A 141 14.99 -12.79 3.21
C ARG A 141 14.77 -11.31 2.90
N TYR A 142 15.59 -10.44 3.47
CA TYR A 142 15.49 -9.00 3.27
C TYR A 142 16.48 -8.56 2.19
N PHE A 143 16.12 -7.52 1.43
CA PHE A 143 17.00 -6.86 0.47
C PHE A 143 16.96 -5.34 0.67
N GLN A 144 18.07 -4.67 0.38
CA GLN A 144 18.26 -3.23 0.56
C GLN A 144 18.51 -2.50 -0.77
N ASN A 145 18.73 -3.24 -1.86
CA ASN A 145 18.97 -2.69 -3.18
C ASN A 145 18.57 -3.68 -4.28
N LYS A 146 18.52 -3.19 -5.52
CA LYS A 146 18.15 -3.98 -6.71
C LYS A 146 19.07 -5.19 -6.94
N ALA A 147 20.39 -5.03 -6.69
CA ALA A 147 21.35 -6.10 -6.90
C ALA A 147 21.14 -7.27 -5.93
N GLU A 148 20.83 -7.00 -4.68
CA GLU A 148 20.46 -8.03 -3.70
C GLU A 148 19.15 -8.72 -4.07
N LEU A 149 18.12 -7.94 -4.48
CA LEU A 149 16.87 -8.52 -4.95
C LEU A 149 17.12 -9.48 -6.12
N ALA A 150 17.88 -9.06 -7.14
CA ALA A 150 18.19 -9.90 -8.30
C ALA A 150 18.85 -11.22 -7.90
N ARG A 151 19.81 -11.20 -6.98
CA ARG A 151 20.44 -12.41 -6.44
C ARG A 151 19.47 -13.34 -5.72
N LEU A 152 18.41 -12.79 -5.11
CA LEU A 152 17.43 -13.59 -4.36
C LEU A 152 16.37 -14.23 -5.25
N ILE A 153 16.01 -13.59 -6.39
CA ILE A 153 14.90 -14.03 -7.24
C ILE A 153 15.35 -14.64 -8.57
N ASP A 154 16.51 -14.24 -9.13
CA ASP A 154 16.98 -14.72 -10.42
C ASP A 154 17.82 -16.04 -10.31
N VAL A 155 18.10 -16.51 -9.09
CA VAL A 155 18.82 -17.78 -8.81
C VAL A 155 17.84 -18.94 -8.53
N ALA A 156 16.51 -18.68 -8.51
CA ALA A 156 15.47 -19.65 -8.12
C ALA A 156 14.88 -20.40 -9.33
#